data_35e980680c58ed7f5b6ebcb62b0b50ae
#
_entry.id   35e980680c58ed7f5b6ebcb62b0b50ae
#
_cell.length_a   1.000
_cell.length_b   1.000
_cell.length_c   1.000
_cell.angle_alpha   90.00
_cell.angle_beta   90.00
_cell.angle_gamma   90.00
#
_symmetry.space_group_name_H-M   'P 1'
#
loop_
_entity.id
_entity.type
_entity.pdbx_description
1 polymer ?
#
loop_
_entity_poly.entity_id
_entity_poly.type
_entity_poly.pdbx_seq_one_letter_code
_entity_poly.pdbx_strand_id
1 'polypeptide(L)'
;MQEPLSVLFSLGNLAAHYYGLHRQVRPRIPASYTMRPFYVFLARLGMVTWLLSAVFHTRDFPLTEQLDYFAAGASVLYGMYYAAVRVWRLDRPGNRRRLRLWTGFCGTLYTCHVAYLRLWRWDYTYNTLACVVCGFVQNGLWSWFSWRRYRQTGKAWAVWPGVVVMWVLMAMSLELFDFPPLWGSLDAHSLWHLGTIAPAVLFYQ
;
A
#
# COMPACT_ATOMS: atom_id res chain seq x y z
N MET A 1 -12.53 10.54 20.40
CA MET A 1 -12.06 10.36 19.02
C MET A 1 -11.29 11.61 18.67
N GLN A 2 -10.00 11.47 18.39
CA GLN A 2 -9.11 12.62 18.16
C GLN A 2 -9.24 13.17 16.75
N GLU A 3 -9.29 12.27 15.77
CA GLU A 3 -9.36 12.60 14.33
C GLU A 3 -10.49 11.83 13.64
N PRO A 4 -11.74 12.30 13.74
CA PRO A 4 -12.91 11.53 13.29
C PRO A 4 -12.93 11.26 11.78
N LEU A 5 -12.41 12.17 10.96
CA LEU A 5 -12.36 11.99 9.51
C LEU A 5 -11.29 10.98 9.09
N SER A 6 -10.12 11.01 9.73
CA SER A 6 -9.07 10.00 9.50
C SER A 6 -9.56 8.60 9.87
N VAL A 7 -10.32 8.46 10.98
CA VAL A 7 -10.98 7.19 11.34
C VAL A 7 -11.98 6.75 10.28
N LEU A 8 -12.87 7.64 9.85
CA LEU A 8 -13.91 7.33 8.87
C LEU A 8 -13.29 6.85 7.54
N PHE A 9 -12.27 7.56 7.06
CA PHE A 9 -11.61 7.24 5.79
C PHE A 9 -10.70 6.01 5.91
N SER A 10 -10.10 5.74 7.06
CA SER A 10 -9.43 4.47 7.34
C SER A 10 -10.40 3.28 7.25
N LEU A 11 -11.60 3.40 7.83
CA LEU A 11 -12.65 2.39 7.69
C LEU A 11 -13.14 2.25 6.25
N GLY A 12 -13.19 3.33 5.47
CA GLY A 12 -13.45 3.30 4.04
C GLY A 12 -12.42 2.47 3.26
N ASN A 13 -11.14 2.66 3.56
CA ASN A 13 -10.06 1.87 2.96
C ASN A 13 -10.11 0.40 3.39
N LEU A 14 -10.38 0.13 4.67
CA LEU A 14 -10.61 -1.24 5.17
C LEU A 14 -11.74 -1.92 4.38
N ALA A 15 -12.87 -1.23 4.18
CA ALA A 15 -13.99 -1.72 3.40
C ALA A 15 -13.61 -1.96 1.93
N ALA A 16 -12.79 -1.10 1.31
CA ALA A 16 -12.28 -1.28 -0.05
C ALA A 16 -11.44 -2.55 -0.19
N HIS A 17 -10.53 -2.83 0.74
CA HIS A 17 -9.73 -4.06 0.77
C HIS A 17 -10.59 -5.30 1.06
N TYR A 18 -11.57 -5.21 1.95
CA TYR A 18 -12.53 -6.27 2.23
C TYR A 18 -13.36 -6.61 0.97
N TYR A 19 -13.91 -5.58 0.31
CA TYR A 19 -14.62 -5.73 -0.96
C TYR A 19 -13.73 -6.37 -2.03
N GLY A 20 -12.50 -5.86 -2.19
CA GLY A 20 -11.51 -6.40 -3.11
C GLY A 20 -11.26 -7.90 -2.89
N LEU A 21 -11.04 -8.32 -1.63
CA LEU A 21 -10.83 -9.72 -1.30
C LEU A 21 -12.05 -10.59 -1.58
N HIS A 22 -13.22 -10.18 -1.08
CA HIS A 22 -14.41 -11.05 -1.04
C HIS A 22 -15.24 -10.99 -2.31
N ARG A 23 -15.26 -9.88 -3.03
CA ARG A 23 -16.07 -9.69 -4.24
C ARG A 23 -15.29 -9.75 -5.55
N GLN A 24 -13.96 -9.56 -5.50
CA GLN A 24 -13.14 -9.56 -6.71
C GLN A 24 -12.16 -10.73 -6.71
N VAL A 25 -11.23 -10.80 -5.74
CA VAL A 25 -10.12 -11.77 -5.77
C VAL A 25 -10.62 -13.21 -5.59
N ARG A 26 -11.38 -13.48 -4.52
CA ARG A 26 -11.83 -14.85 -4.22
C ARG A 26 -12.74 -15.46 -5.28
N PRO A 27 -13.80 -14.77 -5.76
CA PRO A 27 -14.73 -15.37 -6.72
C PRO A 27 -14.25 -15.32 -8.16
N ARG A 28 -13.41 -14.33 -8.54
CA ARG A 28 -13.06 -14.11 -9.95
C ARG A 28 -11.67 -14.64 -10.34
N ILE A 29 -10.76 -14.80 -9.37
CA ILE A 29 -9.42 -15.27 -9.66
C ILE A 29 -9.30 -16.76 -9.29
N PRO A 30 -9.05 -17.66 -10.26
CA PRO A 30 -8.92 -19.10 -10.00
C PRO A 30 -7.81 -19.41 -9.00
N ALA A 31 -7.99 -20.46 -8.19
CA ALA A 31 -6.98 -20.89 -7.21
C ALA A 31 -5.63 -21.28 -7.86
N SER A 32 -5.68 -21.74 -9.11
CA SER A 32 -4.50 -22.11 -9.90
C SER A 32 -3.70 -20.93 -10.44
N TYR A 33 -4.24 -19.69 -10.35
CA TYR A 33 -3.51 -18.52 -10.81
C TYR A 33 -2.37 -18.15 -9.86
N THR A 34 -1.16 -18.18 -10.35
CA THR A 34 0.08 -18.04 -9.54
C THR A 34 0.18 -16.73 -8.76
N MET A 35 -0.46 -15.65 -9.25
CA MET A 35 -0.51 -14.37 -8.55
C MET A 35 -1.59 -14.27 -7.45
N ARG A 36 -2.56 -15.20 -7.40
CA ARG A 36 -3.69 -15.13 -6.46
C ARG A 36 -3.27 -15.03 -4.99
N PRO A 37 -2.28 -15.78 -4.49
CA PRO A 37 -1.83 -15.66 -3.10
C PRO A 37 -1.35 -14.26 -2.75
N PHE A 38 -0.68 -13.59 -3.69
CA PHE A 38 -0.17 -12.23 -3.51
C PHE A 38 -1.30 -11.20 -3.42
N TYR A 39 -2.37 -11.33 -4.22
CA TYR A 39 -3.56 -10.50 -4.10
C TYR A 39 -4.28 -10.70 -2.75
N VAL A 40 -4.43 -11.95 -2.34
CA VAL A 40 -5.07 -12.29 -1.05
C VAL A 40 -4.27 -11.70 0.11
N PHE A 41 -2.94 -11.80 0.07
CA PHE A 41 -2.09 -11.23 1.11
C PHE A 41 -2.15 -9.71 1.13
N LEU A 42 -2.09 -9.06 -0.04
CA LEU A 42 -2.24 -7.60 -0.16
C LEU A 42 -3.53 -7.10 0.48
N ALA A 43 -4.65 -7.76 0.16
CA ALA A 43 -5.94 -7.37 0.71
C ALA A 43 -6.01 -7.57 2.24
N ARG A 44 -5.47 -8.67 2.76
CA ARG A 44 -5.42 -8.93 4.20
C ARG A 44 -4.53 -7.94 4.94
N LEU A 45 -3.34 -7.68 4.38
CA LEU A 45 -2.41 -6.70 4.94
C LEU A 45 -3.05 -5.30 4.95
N GLY A 46 -3.68 -4.88 3.83
CA GLY A 46 -4.39 -3.61 3.77
C GLY A 46 -5.52 -3.51 4.80
N MET A 47 -6.32 -4.59 5.01
CA MET A 47 -7.33 -4.59 6.06
C MET A 47 -6.72 -4.40 7.46
N VAL A 48 -5.62 -5.08 7.77
CA VAL A 48 -4.93 -4.94 9.06
C VAL A 48 -4.38 -3.52 9.22
N THR A 49 -3.71 -2.99 8.20
CA THR A 49 -3.14 -1.64 8.23
C THR A 49 -4.23 -0.59 8.50
N TRP A 50 -5.31 -0.61 7.74
CA TRP A 50 -6.36 0.39 7.89
C TRP A 50 -7.18 0.24 9.18
N LEU A 51 -7.25 -0.98 9.73
CA LEU A 51 -7.81 -1.19 11.06
C LEU A 51 -6.92 -0.56 12.15
N LEU A 52 -5.60 -0.79 12.09
CA LEU A 52 -4.66 -0.22 13.05
C LEU A 52 -4.60 1.30 12.94
N SER A 53 -4.65 1.86 11.73
CA SER A 53 -4.77 3.29 11.49
C SER A 53 -6.05 3.86 12.11
N ALA A 54 -7.21 3.23 11.91
CA ALA A 54 -8.45 3.66 12.55
C ALA A 54 -8.37 3.64 14.09
N VAL A 55 -7.68 2.65 14.66
CA VAL A 55 -7.46 2.56 16.13
C VAL A 55 -6.56 3.69 16.60
N PHE A 56 -5.44 3.96 15.90
CA PHE A 56 -4.53 5.06 16.22
C PHE A 56 -5.23 6.41 16.20
N HIS A 57 -5.94 6.75 15.12
CA HIS A 57 -6.67 8.02 15.00
C HIS A 57 -7.89 8.13 15.93
N THR A 58 -8.39 7.01 16.46
CA THR A 58 -9.40 7.03 17.51
C THR A 58 -8.80 7.47 18.85
N ARG A 59 -7.62 6.94 19.16
CA ARG A 59 -6.90 7.29 20.40
C ARG A 59 -5.41 7.04 20.23
N ASP A 60 -4.67 8.13 20.24
CA ASP A 60 -3.22 8.16 20.13
C ASP A 60 -2.57 7.72 21.45
N PHE A 61 -1.90 6.57 21.39
CA PHE A 61 -0.99 6.05 22.41
C PHE A 61 0.30 5.58 21.73
N PRO A 62 1.43 5.56 22.45
CA PRO A 62 2.68 5.06 21.87
C PRO A 62 2.57 3.67 21.23
N LEU A 63 1.73 2.79 21.75
CA LEU A 63 1.51 1.47 21.18
C LEU A 63 0.69 1.52 19.90
N THR A 64 -0.41 2.29 19.88
CA THR A 64 -1.27 2.39 18.66
C THR A 64 -0.55 3.11 17.54
N GLU A 65 0.23 4.14 17.86
CA GLU A 65 1.12 4.82 16.93
C GLU A 65 2.13 3.84 16.31
N GLN A 66 2.87 3.09 17.12
CA GLN A 66 3.86 2.13 16.62
C GLN A 66 3.23 1.04 15.73
N LEU A 67 2.07 0.53 16.11
CA LEU A 67 1.36 -0.48 15.32
C LEU A 67 0.90 0.06 13.97
N ASP A 68 0.40 1.29 13.92
CA ASP A 68 0.00 1.95 12.68
C ASP A 68 1.20 2.18 11.76
N TYR A 69 2.27 2.78 12.27
CA TYR A 69 3.50 3.04 11.50
C TYR A 69 4.15 1.75 10.98
N PHE A 70 4.23 0.71 11.79
CA PHE A 70 4.76 -0.57 11.32
C PHE A 70 3.86 -1.22 10.28
N ALA A 71 2.54 -1.17 10.46
CA ALA A 71 1.61 -1.71 9.47
C ALA A 71 1.64 -0.91 8.16
N ALA A 72 1.72 0.40 8.22
CA ALA A 72 1.89 1.26 7.05
C ALA A 72 3.19 0.94 6.31
N GLY A 73 4.32 0.87 7.01
CA GLY A 73 5.62 0.48 6.45
C GLY A 73 5.58 -0.90 5.80
N ALA A 74 4.93 -1.88 6.46
CA ALA A 74 4.72 -3.22 5.89
C ALA A 74 3.91 -3.18 4.60
N SER A 75 2.85 -2.37 4.55
CA SER A 75 1.98 -2.23 3.37
C SER A 75 2.70 -1.60 2.20
N VAL A 76 3.45 -0.52 2.44
CA VAL A 76 4.23 0.15 1.39
C VAL A 76 5.34 -0.77 0.86
N LEU A 77 6.08 -1.43 1.75
CA LEU A 77 7.10 -2.40 1.34
C LEU A 77 6.49 -3.59 0.59
N TYR A 78 5.34 -4.08 1.04
CA TYR A 78 4.65 -5.16 0.33
C TYR A 78 4.14 -4.71 -1.04
N GLY A 79 3.72 -3.47 -1.20
CA GLY A 79 3.36 -2.88 -2.49
C GLY A 79 4.54 -2.93 -3.47
N MET A 80 5.74 -2.53 -3.03
CA MET A 80 6.99 -2.63 -3.80
C MET A 80 7.33 -4.10 -4.11
N TYR A 81 7.27 -4.98 -3.11
CA TYR A 81 7.49 -6.42 -3.26
C TYR A 81 6.58 -7.02 -4.34
N TYR A 82 5.28 -6.76 -4.23
CA TYR A 82 4.25 -7.25 -5.13
C TYR A 82 4.42 -6.71 -6.56
N ALA A 83 4.73 -5.42 -6.72
CA ALA A 83 4.99 -4.82 -8.03
C ALA A 83 6.14 -5.54 -8.74
N ALA A 84 7.25 -5.79 -8.05
CA ALA A 84 8.39 -6.54 -8.58
C ALA A 84 8.01 -7.99 -8.96
N VAL A 85 7.26 -8.69 -8.10
CA VAL A 85 6.75 -10.04 -8.42
C VAL A 85 5.93 -10.03 -9.71
N ARG A 86 5.07 -9.03 -9.90
CA ARG A 86 4.22 -8.88 -11.09
C ARG A 86 5.02 -8.53 -12.34
N VAL A 87 5.90 -7.54 -12.25
CA VAL A 87 6.67 -7.03 -13.39
C VAL A 87 7.65 -8.07 -13.92
N TRP A 88 8.37 -8.74 -13.04
CA TRP A 88 9.40 -9.74 -13.39
C TRP A 88 8.89 -11.17 -13.41
N ARG A 89 7.57 -11.37 -13.21
CA ARG A 89 6.94 -12.70 -13.24
C ARG A 89 7.60 -13.69 -12.26
N LEU A 90 7.93 -13.21 -11.06
CA LEU A 90 8.56 -14.04 -10.04
C LEU A 90 7.60 -15.11 -9.50
N ASP A 91 6.30 -14.95 -9.70
CA ASP A 91 5.23 -15.90 -9.41
C ASP A 91 5.34 -17.23 -10.19
N ARG A 92 6.07 -17.25 -11.29
CA ARG A 92 6.16 -18.43 -12.16
C ARG A 92 7.04 -19.52 -11.55
N PRO A 93 6.70 -20.82 -11.78
CA PRO A 93 7.44 -21.95 -11.21
C PRO A 93 8.95 -21.92 -11.50
N GLY A 94 9.35 -21.49 -12.70
CA GLY A 94 10.77 -21.36 -13.08
C GLY A 94 11.54 -20.27 -12.35
N ASN A 95 10.86 -19.35 -11.66
CA ASN A 95 11.47 -18.23 -10.94
C ASN A 95 11.51 -18.42 -9.41
N ARG A 96 11.24 -19.61 -8.88
CA ARG A 96 11.15 -19.86 -7.42
C ARG A 96 12.39 -19.41 -6.64
N ARG A 97 13.61 -19.60 -7.19
CA ARG A 97 14.85 -19.14 -6.55
C ARG A 97 14.88 -17.62 -6.44
N ARG A 98 14.54 -16.91 -7.52
CA ARG A 98 14.49 -15.44 -7.56
C ARG A 98 13.42 -14.91 -6.61
N LEU A 99 12.24 -15.54 -6.57
CA LEU A 99 11.18 -15.19 -5.63
C LEU A 99 11.65 -15.32 -4.18
N ARG A 100 12.29 -16.44 -3.82
CA ARG A 100 12.82 -16.64 -2.45
C ARG A 100 13.85 -15.58 -2.07
N LEU A 101 14.77 -15.27 -2.98
CA LEU A 101 15.80 -14.22 -2.75
C LEU A 101 15.15 -12.86 -2.56
N TRP A 102 14.16 -12.49 -3.41
CA TRP A 102 13.43 -11.25 -3.30
C TRP A 102 12.60 -11.17 -2.01
N THR A 103 11.94 -12.26 -1.62
CA THR A 103 11.20 -12.34 -0.35
C THR A 103 12.15 -12.20 0.84
N GLY A 104 13.30 -12.88 0.83
CA GLY A 104 14.32 -12.74 1.86
C GLY A 104 14.85 -11.32 1.98
N PHE A 105 15.17 -10.69 0.85
CA PHE A 105 15.63 -9.30 0.81
C PHE A 105 14.60 -8.33 1.42
N CYS A 106 13.35 -8.39 0.97
CA CYS A 106 12.29 -7.52 1.51
C CYS A 106 12.00 -7.82 2.99
N GLY A 107 12.03 -9.10 3.38
CA GLY A 107 11.87 -9.50 4.79
C GLY A 107 12.99 -8.94 5.68
N THR A 108 14.23 -9.01 5.23
CA THR A 108 15.39 -8.42 5.93
C THR A 108 15.26 -6.91 6.03
N LEU A 109 14.89 -6.23 4.94
CA LEU A 109 14.67 -4.78 4.96
C LEU A 109 13.62 -4.38 6.00
N TYR A 110 12.48 -5.09 6.04
CA TYR A 110 11.43 -4.81 7.01
C TYR A 110 11.89 -5.07 8.44
N THR A 111 12.56 -6.20 8.69
CA THR A 111 13.09 -6.53 10.01
C THR A 111 14.09 -5.48 10.50
N CYS A 112 15.02 -5.04 9.63
CA CYS A 112 15.99 -4.00 9.96
C CYS A 112 15.29 -2.65 10.22
N HIS A 113 14.27 -2.30 9.42
CA HIS A 113 13.49 -1.08 9.61
C HIS A 113 12.77 -1.06 10.98
N VAL A 114 12.06 -2.15 11.32
CA VAL A 114 11.38 -2.27 12.61
C VAL A 114 12.40 -2.29 13.77
N ALA A 115 13.50 -3.03 13.62
CA ALA A 115 14.56 -3.08 14.62
C ALA A 115 15.18 -1.70 14.88
N TYR A 116 15.47 -0.93 13.83
CA TYR A 116 15.96 0.43 13.96
C TYR A 116 15.00 1.31 14.75
N LEU A 117 13.71 1.37 14.35
CA LEU A 117 12.72 2.21 14.99
C LEU A 117 12.40 1.78 16.44
N ARG A 118 12.45 0.49 16.71
CA ARG A 118 12.06 -0.05 18.04
C ARG A 118 13.20 -0.11 19.03
N LEU A 119 14.41 -0.46 18.58
CA LEU A 119 15.55 -0.76 19.44
C LEU A 119 16.56 0.37 19.52
N TRP A 120 16.64 1.22 18.48
CA TRP A 120 17.61 2.29 18.42
C TRP A 120 16.97 3.66 18.62
N ARG A 121 16.12 4.09 17.70
CA ARG A 121 15.51 5.43 17.72
C ARG A 121 14.17 5.45 17.00
N TRP A 122 13.14 5.97 17.66
CA TRP A 122 11.89 6.33 17.01
C TRP A 122 12.10 7.61 16.17
N ASP A 123 12.13 7.47 14.86
CA ASP A 123 12.53 8.53 13.93
C ASP A 123 11.52 8.64 12.78
N TYR A 124 10.68 9.66 12.87
CA TYR A 124 9.62 9.94 11.88
C TYR A 124 10.20 10.26 10.50
N THR A 125 11.28 11.06 10.43
CA THR A 125 11.91 11.46 9.17
C THR A 125 12.46 10.25 8.44
N TYR A 126 13.16 9.37 9.15
CA TYR A 126 13.65 8.11 8.59
C TYR A 126 12.49 7.23 8.11
N ASN A 127 11.42 7.08 8.93
CA ASN A 127 10.26 6.26 8.56
C ASN A 127 9.60 6.78 7.28
N THR A 128 9.34 8.09 7.21
CA THR A 128 8.77 8.74 6.03
C THR A 128 9.65 8.54 4.80
N LEU A 129 10.97 8.78 4.93
CA LEU A 129 11.91 8.60 3.83
C LEU A 129 11.95 7.15 3.33
N ALA A 130 11.97 6.18 4.24
CA ALA A 130 11.93 4.77 3.88
C ALA A 130 10.66 4.40 3.10
N CYS A 131 9.49 4.88 3.55
CA CYS A 131 8.22 4.70 2.86
C CYS A 131 8.21 5.39 1.48
N VAL A 132 8.71 6.62 1.38
CA VAL A 132 8.80 7.37 0.12
C VAL A 132 9.70 6.63 -0.88
N VAL A 133 10.86 6.13 -0.47
CA VAL A 133 11.76 5.35 -1.34
C VAL A 133 11.07 4.08 -1.86
N CYS A 134 10.43 3.32 -0.98
CA CYS A 134 9.67 2.13 -1.39
C CYS A 134 8.53 2.49 -2.35
N GLY A 135 7.80 3.58 -2.06
CA GLY A 135 6.73 4.09 -2.91
C GLY A 135 7.22 4.52 -4.29
N PHE A 136 8.37 5.18 -4.38
CA PHE A 136 9.01 5.54 -5.65
C PHE A 136 9.35 4.32 -6.49
N VAL A 137 9.96 3.30 -5.90
CA VAL A 137 10.28 2.04 -6.60
C VAL A 137 9.00 1.35 -7.07
N GLN A 138 7.99 1.25 -6.20
CA GLN A 138 6.68 0.68 -6.54
C GLN A 138 6.03 1.40 -7.73
N ASN A 139 5.94 2.72 -7.66
CA ASN A 139 5.30 3.54 -8.68
C ASN A 139 6.06 3.49 -10.01
N GLY A 140 7.39 3.48 -9.96
CA GLY A 140 8.25 3.29 -11.14
C GLY A 140 8.01 1.93 -11.82
N LEU A 141 7.90 0.86 -11.03
CA LEU A 141 7.62 -0.49 -11.54
C LEU A 141 6.23 -0.58 -12.20
N TRP A 142 5.20 0.02 -11.58
CA TRP A 142 3.85 0.02 -12.15
C TRP A 142 3.75 0.90 -13.39
N SER A 143 4.40 2.06 -13.42
CA SER A 143 4.48 2.93 -14.59
C SER A 143 5.17 2.24 -15.76
N TRP A 144 6.31 1.58 -15.48
CA TRP A 144 7.01 0.75 -16.46
C TRP A 144 6.14 -0.39 -16.98
N PHE A 145 5.45 -1.12 -16.09
CA PHE A 145 4.54 -2.20 -16.47
C PHE A 145 3.42 -1.69 -17.38
N SER A 146 2.77 -0.59 -17.01
CA SER A 146 1.69 0.04 -17.75
C SER A 146 2.15 0.46 -19.15
N TRP A 147 3.25 1.21 -19.22
CA TRP A 147 3.84 1.65 -20.49
C TRP A 147 4.20 0.48 -21.40
N ARG A 148 4.92 -0.52 -20.88
CA ARG A 148 5.31 -1.71 -21.64
C ARG A 148 4.10 -2.47 -22.16
N ARG A 149 3.07 -2.66 -21.34
CA ARG A 149 1.84 -3.36 -21.75
C ARG A 149 1.06 -2.58 -22.79
N TYR A 150 0.96 -1.26 -22.65
CA TYR A 150 0.34 -0.41 -23.65
C TYR A 150 1.07 -0.49 -25.00
N ARG A 151 2.40 -0.39 -24.98
CA ARG A 151 3.24 -0.52 -26.19
C ARG A 151 3.07 -1.89 -26.89
N GLN A 152 2.83 -2.95 -26.13
CA GLN A 152 2.66 -4.30 -26.66
C GLN A 152 1.25 -4.58 -27.19
N THR A 153 0.22 -4.00 -26.60
CA THR A 153 -1.18 -4.38 -26.86
C THR A 153 -2.00 -3.30 -27.55
N GLY A 154 -1.61 -2.01 -27.41
CA GLY A 154 -2.40 -0.85 -27.87
C GLY A 154 -3.73 -0.66 -27.12
N LYS A 155 -3.99 -1.46 -26.08
CA LYS A 155 -5.30 -1.48 -25.42
C LYS A 155 -5.38 -0.53 -24.23
N ALA A 156 -6.50 0.20 -24.09
CA ALA A 156 -6.74 1.17 -23.02
C ALA A 156 -6.60 0.58 -21.60
N TRP A 157 -7.01 -0.67 -21.39
CA TRP A 157 -6.87 -1.30 -20.06
C TRP A 157 -5.42 -1.39 -19.55
N ALA A 158 -4.43 -1.39 -20.47
CA ALA A 158 -3.02 -1.42 -20.09
C ALA A 158 -2.55 -0.11 -19.42
N VAL A 159 -3.30 0.98 -19.57
CA VAL A 159 -2.98 2.29 -18.99
C VAL A 159 -3.43 2.38 -17.51
N TRP A 160 -4.39 1.55 -17.09
CA TRP A 160 -4.97 1.62 -15.75
C TRP A 160 -3.95 1.61 -14.59
N PRO A 161 -2.92 0.74 -14.57
CA PRO A 161 -1.92 0.79 -13.50
C PRO A 161 -1.23 2.15 -13.42
N GLY A 162 -0.94 2.79 -14.55
CA GLY A 162 -0.38 4.15 -14.62
C GLY A 162 -1.35 5.21 -14.09
N VAL A 163 -2.64 5.10 -14.39
CA VAL A 163 -3.69 6.00 -13.86
C VAL A 163 -3.78 5.87 -12.33
N VAL A 164 -3.76 4.66 -11.80
CA VAL A 164 -3.76 4.42 -10.35
C VAL A 164 -2.51 5.02 -9.69
N VAL A 165 -1.34 4.88 -10.32
CA VAL A 165 -0.09 5.51 -9.84
C VAL A 165 -0.23 7.02 -9.78
N MET A 166 -0.72 7.65 -10.85
CA MET A 166 -0.91 9.12 -10.88
C MET A 166 -1.88 9.57 -9.79
N TRP A 167 -2.96 8.83 -9.58
CA TRP A 167 -3.90 9.14 -8.50
C TRP A 167 -3.25 9.05 -7.12
N VAL A 168 -2.51 7.96 -6.86
CA VAL A 168 -1.81 7.78 -5.57
C VAL A 168 -0.77 8.88 -5.34
N LEU A 169 -0.04 9.32 -6.38
CA LEU A 169 0.92 10.42 -6.28
C LEU A 169 0.23 11.75 -5.97
N MET A 170 -0.93 12.02 -6.57
CA MET A 170 -1.75 13.19 -6.25
C MET A 170 -2.26 13.14 -4.80
N ALA A 171 -2.74 12.00 -4.35
CA ALA A 171 -3.16 11.83 -2.96
C ALA A 171 -1.98 11.98 -1.99
N MET A 172 -0.80 11.41 -2.33
CA MET A 172 0.42 11.52 -1.53
C MET A 172 0.95 12.96 -1.42
N SER A 173 0.65 13.81 -2.39
CA SER A 173 1.02 15.23 -2.28
C SER A 173 0.30 15.92 -1.11
N LEU A 174 -0.90 15.48 -0.73
CA LEU A 174 -1.60 15.99 0.43
C LEU A 174 -0.86 15.66 1.74
N GLU A 175 -0.26 14.48 1.84
CA GLU A 175 0.55 14.08 2.99
C GLU A 175 1.85 14.88 3.09
N LEU A 176 2.43 15.27 1.94
CA LEU A 176 3.72 15.99 1.88
C LEU A 176 3.57 17.50 2.01
N PHE A 177 2.45 18.05 1.52
CA PHE A 177 2.17 19.49 1.53
C PHE A 177 1.03 19.79 2.51
N ASP A 178 1.33 19.57 3.79
CA ASP A 178 0.40 19.77 4.89
C ASP A 178 -0.23 21.16 4.91
N PHE A 179 -1.47 21.25 5.38
CA PHE A 179 -2.18 22.51 5.59
C PHE A 179 -2.99 22.47 6.91
N PRO A 180 -3.27 23.65 7.51
CA PRO A 180 -4.04 23.72 8.73
C PRO A 180 -5.45 23.14 8.57
N PRO A 181 -5.99 22.45 9.60
CA PRO A 181 -7.31 21.81 9.54
C PRO A 181 -8.43 22.80 9.16
N LEU A 182 -9.13 22.51 8.06
CA LEU A 182 -10.33 23.22 7.66
C LEU A 182 -11.49 22.79 8.57
N TRP A 183 -12.26 23.77 9.08
CA TRP A 183 -13.37 23.57 10.03
C TRP A 183 -12.98 22.74 11.25
N GLY A 184 -11.69 22.75 11.63
CA GLY A 184 -11.18 22.06 12.80
C GLY A 184 -11.14 20.52 12.72
N SER A 185 -11.39 19.93 11.54
CA SER A 185 -11.47 18.47 11.41
C SER A 185 -10.94 17.93 10.09
N LEU A 186 -10.97 18.69 9.01
CA LEU A 186 -10.53 18.27 7.68
C LEU A 186 -9.12 18.80 7.43
N ASP A 187 -8.13 17.94 7.53
CA ASP A 187 -6.73 18.23 7.28
C ASP A 187 -6.20 17.47 6.04
N ALA A 188 -4.97 17.76 5.69
CA ALA A 188 -4.29 17.13 4.55
C ALA A 188 -4.15 15.62 4.73
N HIS A 189 -3.88 15.16 5.95
CA HIS A 189 -3.72 13.76 6.28
C HIS A 189 -5.04 12.97 6.13
N SER A 190 -6.15 13.50 6.64
CA SER A 190 -7.47 12.88 6.43
C SER A 190 -7.86 12.81 4.96
N LEU A 191 -7.54 13.85 4.16
CA LEU A 191 -7.76 13.83 2.70
C LEU A 191 -6.86 12.82 1.98
N TRP A 192 -5.64 12.58 2.48
CA TRP A 192 -4.81 11.47 2.00
C TRP A 192 -5.52 10.13 2.21
N HIS A 193 -6.06 9.85 3.40
CA HIS A 193 -6.86 8.65 3.67
C HIS A 193 -8.06 8.53 2.72
N LEU A 194 -8.80 9.62 2.49
CA LEU A 194 -9.91 9.63 1.53
C LEU A 194 -9.42 9.32 0.11
N GLY A 195 -8.33 9.95 -0.30
CA GLY A 195 -7.74 9.82 -1.64
C GLY A 195 -7.26 8.41 -1.97
N THR A 196 -6.97 7.58 -0.97
CA THR A 196 -6.51 6.20 -1.17
C THR A 196 -7.64 5.17 -1.33
N ILE A 197 -8.89 5.50 -1.00
CA ILE A 197 -10.04 4.57 -1.11
C ILE A 197 -10.29 4.16 -2.58
N ALA A 198 -10.40 5.14 -3.47
CA ALA A 198 -10.70 4.86 -4.88
C ALA A 198 -9.60 4.04 -5.58
N PRO A 199 -8.28 4.37 -5.44
CA PRO A 199 -7.20 3.51 -5.94
C PRO A 199 -7.26 2.08 -5.42
N ALA A 200 -7.58 1.88 -4.13
CA ALA A 200 -7.71 0.54 -3.56
C ALA A 200 -8.84 -0.26 -4.23
N VAL A 201 -10.01 0.36 -4.46
CA VAL A 201 -11.12 -0.29 -5.19
C VAL A 201 -10.74 -0.61 -6.62
N LEU A 202 -10.16 0.36 -7.35
CA LEU A 202 -9.78 0.21 -8.77
C LEU A 202 -8.69 -0.85 -8.97
N PHE A 203 -7.79 -1.00 -8.01
CA PHE A 203 -6.72 -1.99 -8.07
C PHE A 203 -7.25 -3.44 -8.14
N TYR A 204 -8.40 -3.73 -7.54
CA TYR A 204 -8.98 -5.07 -7.51
C TYR A 204 -9.95 -5.36 -8.67
N GLN A 205 -10.30 -4.38 -9.51
CA GLN A 205 -11.16 -4.55 -10.69
C GLN A 205 -10.38 -5.00 -11.92
#